data_9ebab951f764c687978bcac0251ce7bc
#
_entry.id   9ebab951f764c687978bcac0251ce7bc
#
_cell.length_a   1.000
_cell.length_b   1.000
_cell.length_c   1.000
_cell.angle_alpha   90.00
_cell.angle_beta   90.00
_cell.angle_gamma   90.00
#
_symmetry.space_group_name_H-M   'P 1'
#
loop_
_entity.id
_entity.type
_entity.pdbx_description
1 polymer ?
#
loop_
_entity_poly.entity_id
_entity_poly.type
_entity_poly.pdbx_seq_one_letter_code
_entity_poly.pdbx_strand_id
1 'polypeptide(L)'
;MSVKPTKAMVLAAGLGVRMRPLTDRIPKPLVRVAGRALLDHVLDKLGDAGASEAIVNVHYLPDQIIDHVAARARPRVIISDERDEVLGTGGGVVKVLPMLGRTPFFLVNADTLWIDGVRPNLARLAEAFDPAHMDILLLMAPTTSSIGYGGRGDYAMLPDGALRKRREHQVVPFVYAGAAIMSPSLFADAPAGNFSLTKTFDRANEQERLFGLRLDGVWMHVGTPDAVYAAEEAFLASVA
;
A
#
# COMPACT_ATOMS: atom_id res chain seq x y z
N MET A 1 11.42 10.72 19.98
CA MET A 1 11.09 11.64 18.86
C MET A 1 10.46 10.82 17.76
N SER A 2 9.25 11.16 17.32
CA SER A 2 8.59 10.50 16.20
C SER A 2 9.39 10.72 14.93
N VAL A 3 9.91 9.65 14.31
CA VAL A 3 10.64 9.73 13.03
C VAL A 3 9.58 9.67 11.93
N LYS A 4 9.28 10.82 11.31
CA LYS A 4 8.35 10.87 10.17
C LYS A 4 9.03 10.30 8.93
N PRO A 5 8.42 9.31 8.24
CA PRO A 5 8.95 8.81 6.99
C PRO A 5 8.97 9.89 5.90
N THR A 6 10.09 10.03 5.22
CA THR A 6 10.25 10.96 4.08
C THR A 6 10.39 10.23 2.75
N LYS A 7 10.45 8.91 2.77
CA LYS A 7 10.55 8.04 1.60
C LYS A 7 9.44 7.01 1.58
N ALA A 8 9.09 6.58 0.39
CA ALA A 8 8.07 5.57 0.16
C ALA A 8 8.54 4.50 -0.83
N MET A 9 8.08 3.25 -0.63
CA MET A 9 8.04 2.20 -1.63
C MET A 9 6.60 2.07 -2.12
N VAL A 10 6.39 2.16 -3.43
CA VAL A 10 5.09 1.98 -4.07
C VAL A 10 5.14 0.71 -4.92
N LEU A 11 4.33 -0.28 -4.55
CA LEU A 11 4.28 -1.58 -5.21
C LEU A 11 3.39 -1.50 -6.46
N ALA A 12 3.98 -1.40 -7.64
CA ALA A 12 3.31 -1.23 -8.93
C ALA A 12 3.62 -2.33 -9.97
N ALA A 13 4.43 -3.34 -9.62
CA ALA A 13 4.89 -4.39 -10.54
C ALA A 13 3.87 -5.52 -10.80
N GLY A 14 2.63 -5.41 -10.30
CA GLY A 14 1.61 -6.45 -10.42
C GLY A 14 1.05 -6.60 -11.85
N LEU A 15 0.76 -7.86 -12.28
CA LEU A 15 0.21 -8.18 -13.60
C LEU A 15 -1.24 -7.72 -13.82
N GLY A 16 -2.00 -7.45 -12.76
CA GLY A 16 -3.37 -6.97 -12.85
C GLY A 16 -4.39 -7.95 -13.46
N VAL A 17 -4.13 -9.25 -13.46
CA VAL A 17 -4.91 -10.28 -14.18
C VAL A 17 -6.42 -10.28 -13.88
N ARG A 18 -6.82 -9.93 -12.66
CA ARG A 18 -8.24 -9.85 -12.25
C ARG A 18 -8.99 -8.67 -12.86
N MET A 19 -8.27 -7.69 -13.41
CA MET A 19 -8.80 -6.48 -14.04
C MET A 19 -8.97 -6.61 -15.56
N ARG A 20 -8.66 -7.78 -16.15
CA ARG A 20 -8.86 -8.00 -17.58
C ARG A 20 -10.34 -7.88 -17.96
N PRO A 21 -10.64 -7.31 -19.13
CA PRO A 21 -9.74 -6.94 -20.23
C PRO A 21 -9.08 -5.54 -20.08
N LEU A 22 -9.41 -4.73 -19.07
CA LEU A 22 -8.85 -3.37 -18.90
C LEU A 22 -7.32 -3.39 -18.88
N THR A 23 -6.75 -4.36 -18.15
CA THR A 23 -5.29 -4.46 -17.97
C THR A 23 -4.57 -5.22 -19.09
N ASP A 24 -5.23 -5.58 -20.18
CA ASP A 24 -4.54 -6.13 -21.36
C ASP A 24 -3.73 -5.05 -22.09
N ARG A 25 -4.10 -3.77 -21.94
CA ARG A 25 -3.47 -2.65 -22.66
C ARG A 25 -2.87 -1.56 -21.76
N ILE A 26 -3.27 -1.51 -20.50
CA ILE A 26 -2.76 -0.55 -19.51
C ILE A 26 -2.39 -1.27 -18.23
N PRO A 27 -1.27 -0.92 -17.55
CA PRO A 27 -0.96 -1.52 -16.26
C PRO A 27 -1.98 -1.05 -15.21
N LYS A 28 -2.31 -1.93 -14.25
CA LYS A 28 -3.33 -1.65 -13.23
C LYS A 28 -3.13 -0.31 -12.49
N PRO A 29 -1.90 0.11 -12.14
CA PRO A 29 -1.67 1.42 -11.51
C PRO A 29 -2.15 2.62 -12.34
N LEU A 30 -2.30 2.48 -13.65
CA LEU A 30 -2.79 3.54 -14.55
C LEU A 30 -4.29 3.45 -14.88
N VAL A 31 -5.01 2.48 -14.34
CA VAL A 31 -6.49 2.46 -14.38
C VAL A 31 -7.00 3.71 -13.66
N ARG A 32 -7.98 4.37 -14.27
CA ARG A 32 -8.50 5.64 -13.75
C ARG A 32 -9.73 5.41 -12.89
N VAL A 33 -9.82 6.17 -11.80
CA VAL A 33 -11.01 6.36 -10.98
C VAL A 33 -11.14 7.86 -10.71
N ALA A 34 -12.34 8.41 -10.87
CA ALA A 34 -12.60 9.84 -10.79
C ALA A 34 -11.67 10.69 -11.70
N GLY A 35 -11.42 10.19 -12.92
CA GLY A 35 -10.58 10.84 -13.93
C GLY A 35 -9.07 10.77 -13.69
N ARG A 36 -8.57 10.20 -12.57
CA ARG A 36 -7.15 10.13 -12.19
C ARG A 36 -6.67 8.69 -12.11
N ALA A 37 -5.40 8.43 -12.47
CA ALA A 37 -4.80 7.11 -12.31
C ALA A 37 -4.73 6.70 -10.82
N LEU A 38 -4.90 5.41 -10.53
CA LEU A 38 -4.75 4.88 -9.16
C LEU A 38 -3.40 5.26 -8.55
N LEU A 39 -2.34 5.18 -9.35
CA LEU A 39 -0.99 5.58 -8.95
C LEU A 39 -0.92 7.07 -8.56
N ASP A 40 -1.64 7.96 -9.26
CA ASP A 40 -1.65 9.39 -8.92
C ASP A 40 -2.31 9.65 -7.58
N HIS A 41 -3.43 8.96 -7.28
CA HIS A 41 -4.07 9.06 -5.97
C HIS A 41 -3.11 8.68 -4.84
N VAL A 42 -2.31 7.61 -5.03
CA VAL A 42 -1.32 7.16 -4.04
C VAL A 42 -0.19 8.16 -3.89
N LEU A 43 0.38 8.62 -5.03
CA LEU A 43 1.52 9.54 -5.01
C LEU A 43 1.15 10.91 -4.43
N ASP A 44 -0.07 11.41 -4.67
CA ASP A 44 -0.54 12.66 -4.07
C ASP A 44 -0.62 12.54 -2.55
N LYS A 45 -1.26 11.48 -2.05
CA LYS A 45 -1.36 11.21 -0.61
C LYS A 45 0.00 11.08 0.07
N LEU A 46 0.97 10.46 -0.60
CA LEU A 46 2.35 10.38 -0.11
C LEU A 46 3.02 11.75 -0.04
N GLY A 47 2.86 12.57 -1.08
CA GLY A 47 3.36 13.95 -1.10
C GLY A 47 2.75 14.80 0.02
N ASP A 48 1.43 14.70 0.23
CA ASP A 48 0.72 15.41 1.29
C ASP A 48 1.11 14.95 2.70
N ALA A 49 1.48 13.67 2.86
CA ALA A 49 2.03 13.13 4.10
C ALA A 49 3.50 13.51 4.36
N GLY A 50 4.15 14.21 3.41
CA GLY A 50 5.53 14.70 3.55
C GLY A 50 6.59 13.80 2.95
N ALA A 51 6.23 12.77 2.17
CA ALA A 51 7.20 12.00 1.42
C ALA A 51 7.84 12.88 0.33
N SER A 52 9.16 12.99 0.34
CA SER A 52 9.93 13.72 -0.68
C SER A 52 10.28 12.83 -1.87
N GLU A 53 10.42 11.52 -1.65
CA GLU A 53 10.76 10.52 -2.65
C GLU A 53 9.83 9.31 -2.56
N ALA A 54 9.43 8.80 -3.74
CA ALA A 54 8.70 7.54 -3.88
C ALA A 54 9.43 6.63 -4.88
N ILE A 55 9.85 5.46 -4.43
CA ILE A 55 10.42 4.43 -5.30
C ILE A 55 9.24 3.59 -5.81
N VAL A 56 9.04 3.55 -7.12
CA VAL A 56 7.95 2.81 -7.78
C VAL A 56 8.56 1.64 -8.53
N ASN A 57 8.24 0.41 -8.13
CA ASN A 57 8.69 -0.74 -8.91
C ASN A 57 7.76 -1.01 -10.10
N VAL A 58 8.34 -1.42 -11.21
CA VAL A 58 7.63 -1.67 -12.47
C VAL A 58 8.06 -3.00 -13.08
N HIS A 59 7.12 -3.76 -13.64
CA HIS A 59 7.37 -5.01 -14.33
C HIS A 59 6.46 -5.15 -15.56
N TYR A 60 5.15 -5.13 -15.38
CA TYR A 60 4.17 -5.27 -16.46
C TYR A 60 3.88 -3.92 -17.11
N LEU A 61 4.08 -3.84 -18.43
CA LEU A 61 3.94 -2.61 -19.24
C LEU A 61 4.71 -1.43 -18.60
N PRO A 62 6.01 -1.61 -18.26
CA PRO A 62 6.76 -0.69 -17.42
C PRO A 62 6.87 0.70 -18.04
N ASP A 63 7.07 0.78 -19.36
CA ASP A 63 7.32 2.05 -20.05
C ASP A 63 6.12 3.01 -19.90
N GLN A 64 4.90 2.50 -19.88
CA GLN A 64 3.72 3.33 -19.65
C GLN A 64 3.73 3.98 -18.24
N ILE A 65 4.18 3.26 -17.21
CA ILE A 65 4.30 3.83 -15.86
C ILE A 65 5.45 4.84 -15.80
N ILE A 66 6.59 4.51 -16.41
CA ILE A 66 7.77 5.38 -16.47
C ILE A 66 7.41 6.72 -17.15
N ASP A 67 6.77 6.67 -18.32
CA ASP A 67 6.35 7.86 -19.06
C ASP A 67 5.33 8.69 -18.28
N HIS A 68 4.38 8.00 -17.63
CA HIS A 68 3.32 8.67 -16.84
C HIS A 68 3.87 9.49 -15.69
N VAL A 69 4.90 8.98 -14.99
CA VAL A 69 5.46 9.67 -13.81
C VAL A 69 6.64 10.58 -14.13
N ALA A 70 7.12 10.62 -15.38
CA ALA A 70 8.34 11.35 -15.80
C ALA A 70 8.31 12.85 -15.46
N ALA A 71 7.15 13.48 -15.55
CA ALA A 71 6.96 14.91 -15.26
C ALA A 71 6.57 15.19 -13.82
N ARG A 72 6.51 14.17 -12.95
CA ARG A 72 6.03 14.36 -11.59
C ARG A 72 7.07 15.01 -10.69
N ALA A 73 6.72 16.19 -10.16
CA ALA A 73 7.61 16.96 -9.30
C ALA A 73 7.57 16.51 -7.82
N ARG A 74 6.39 16.10 -7.31
CA ARG A 74 6.20 15.79 -5.87
C ARG A 74 5.20 14.64 -5.63
N PRO A 75 5.61 13.60 -4.83
CA PRO A 75 7.00 13.29 -4.49
C PRO A 75 7.85 13.04 -5.73
N ARG A 76 9.17 13.19 -5.64
CA ARG A 76 10.08 12.78 -6.71
C ARG A 76 9.97 11.27 -6.89
N VAL A 77 9.69 10.81 -8.10
CA VAL A 77 9.58 9.39 -8.38
C VAL A 77 10.93 8.84 -8.85
N ILE A 78 11.32 7.69 -8.28
CA ILE A 78 12.48 6.90 -8.68
C ILE A 78 11.95 5.55 -9.14
N ILE A 79 12.32 5.11 -10.34
CA ILE A 79 11.88 3.81 -10.87
C ILE A 79 12.81 2.70 -10.40
N SER A 80 12.21 1.61 -9.90
CA SER A 80 12.86 0.33 -9.70
C SER A 80 12.38 -0.62 -10.80
N ASP A 81 13.16 -0.75 -11.87
CA ASP A 81 12.82 -1.59 -13.02
C ASP A 81 13.02 -3.07 -12.66
N GLU A 82 11.96 -3.85 -12.75
CA GLU A 82 11.91 -5.30 -12.48
C GLU A 82 11.46 -6.08 -13.72
N ARG A 83 11.59 -5.50 -14.95
CA ARG A 83 11.09 -6.13 -16.20
C ARG A 83 11.72 -7.48 -16.47
N ASP A 84 12.96 -7.71 -16.06
CA ASP A 84 13.72 -8.93 -16.32
C ASP A 84 13.43 -10.03 -15.30
N GLU A 85 12.93 -9.68 -14.09
CA GLU A 85 12.69 -10.64 -13.03
C GLU A 85 11.52 -10.21 -12.13
N VAL A 86 10.58 -11.14 -11.88
CA VAL A 86 9.49 -10.93 -10.92
C VAL A 86 9.99 -11.20 -9.51
N LEU A 87 10.19 -10.16 -8.72
CA LEU A 87 10.73 -10.26 -7.36
C LEU A 87 9.65 -10.50 -6.28
N GLY A 88 8.37 -10.39 -6.64
CA GLY A 88 7.29 -10.38 -5.67
C GLY A 88 7.33 -9.14 -4.77
N THR A 89 6.38 -9.03 -3.83
CA THR A 89 6.26 -7.82 -3.02
C THR A 89 7.42 -7.64 -2.03
N GLY A 90 7.94 -8.72 -1.46
CA GLY A 90 9.06 -8.68 -0.52
C GLY A 90 10.40 -8.45 -1.20
N GLY A 91 10.68 -9.18 -2.27
CA GLY A 91 11.92 -9.00 -3.04
C GLY A 91 12.02 -7.61 -3.67
N GLY A 92 10.89 -7.05 -4.14
CA GLY A 92 10.83 -5.67 -4.63
C GLY A 92 11.24 -4.65 -3.57
N VAL A 93 10.82 -4.83 -2.30
CA VAL A 93 11.29 -3.97 -1.19
C VAL A 93 12.77 -4.16 -0.93
N VAL A 94 13.26 -5.41 -0.87
CA VAL A 94 14.68 -5.70 -0.61
C VAL A 94 15.58 -5.05 -1.67
N LYS A 95 15.21 -5.11 -2.94
CA LYS A 95 15.95 -4.48 -4.04
C LYS A 95 16.18 -2.98 -3.82
N VAL A 96 15.20 -2.29 -3.24
CA VAL A 96 15.23 -0.83 -3.08
C VAL A 96 15.66 -0.36 -1.68
N LEU A 97 15.96 -1.26 -0.74
CA LEU A 97 16.43 -0.90 0.61
C LEU A 97 17.60 0.09 0.61
N PRO A 98 18.62 -0.04 -0.26
CA PRO A 98 19.71 0.93 -0.32
C PRO A 98 19.22 2.37 -0.63
N MET A 99 18.15 2.51 -1.41
CA MET A 99 17.53 3.80 -1.73
C MET A 99 16.61 4.31 -0.63
N LEU A 100 15.89 3.42 0.06
CA LEU A 100 15.03 3.75 1.20
C LEU A 100 15.84 4.22 2.42
N GLY A 101 17.02 3.66 2.64
CA GLY A 101 17.91 4.03 3.74
C GLY A 101 17.59 3.29 5.04
N ARG A 102 17.92 3.92 6.19
CA ARG A 102 17.83 3.28 7.51
C ARG A 102 16.66 3.75 8.38
N THR A 103 15.90 4.72 7.91
CA THR A 103 14.72 5.24 8.63
C THR A 103 13.47 4.50 8.19
N PRO A 104 12.42 4.44 9.02
CA PRO A 104 11.13 3.91 8.60
C PRO A 104 10.63 4.59 7.32
N PHE A 105 9.91 3.83 6.49
CA PHE A 105 9.41 4.28 5.21
C PHE A 105 7.94 3.90 5.02
N PHE A 106 7.23 4.65 4.19
CA PHE A 106 5.91 4.26 3.72
C PHE A 106 6.01 3.10 2.73
N LEU A 107 5.15 2.10 2.88
CA LEU A 107 4.89 1.07 1.89
C LEU A 107 3.46 1.21 1.42
N VAL A 108 3.22 1.40 0.13
CA VAL A 108 1.87 1.56 -0.40
C VAL A 108 1.69 0.76 -1.68
N ASN A 109 0.57 0.04 -1.80
CA ASN A 109 0.19 -0.60 -3.04
C ASN A 109 -0.30 0.46 -4.03
N ALA A 110 0.18 0.43 -5.28
CA ALA A 110 -0.19 1.39 -6.32
C ALA A 110 -1.67 1.33 -6.74
N ASP A 111 -2.39 0.30 -6.31
CA ASP A 111 -3.78 0.04 -6.66
C ASP A 111 -4.75 0.20 -5.48
N THR A 112 -4.27 0.69 -4.34
CA THR A 112 -5.14 1.00 -3.20
C THR A 112 -5.78 2.37 -3.36
N LEU A 113 -7.02 2.49 -2.92
CA LEU A 113 -7.78 3.71 -3.04
C LEU A 113 -8.62 3.94 -1.77
N TRP A 114 -8.61 5.16 -1.25
CA TRP A 114 -9.50 5.58 -0.16
C TRP A 114 -9.80 7.07 -0.21
N ILE A 115 -10.95 7.44 0.33
CA ILE A 115 -11.30 8.81 0.67
C ILE A 115 -10.95 8.99 2.14
N ASP A 116 -10.11 9.97 2.46
CA ASP A 116 -9.76 10.28 3.84
C ASP A 116 -10.96 10.87 4.60
N GLY A 117 -11.03 10.58 5.89
CA GLY A 117 -11.96 11.24 6.80
C GLY A 117 -11.45 12.63 7.21
N VAL A 118 -11.60 12.97 8.50
CA VAL A 118 -11.21 14.31 9.00
C VAL A 118 -9.72 14.58 8.89
N ARG A 119 -8.89 13.54 9.03
CA ARG A 119 -7.43 13.65 8.97
C ARG A 119 -6.85 12.66 7.94
N PRO A 120 -5.84 13.08 7.15
CA PRO A 120 -5.18 12.20 6.18
C PRO A 120 -4.60 10.96 6.85
N ASN A 121 -4.96 9.78 6.37
CA ASN A 121 -4.57 8.51 7.00
C ASN A 121 -3.06 8.26 7.00
N LEU A 122 -2.32 8.66 5.96
CA LEU A 122 -0.86 8.51 5.95
C LEU A 122 -0.18 9.42 6.99
N ALA A 123 -0.72 10.63 7.23
CA ALA A 123 -0.23 11.51 8.31
C ALA A 123 -0.50 10.89 9.69
N ARG A 124 -1.69 10.29 9.88
CA ARG A 124 -2.05 9.56 11.12
C ARG A 124 -1.12 8.36 11.35
N LEU A 125 -0.81 7.59 10.29
CA LEU A 125 0.19 6.50 10.38
C LEU A 125 1.54 7.01 10.84
N ALA A 126 2.03 8.13 10.25
CA ALA A 126 3.33 8.70 10.59
C ALA A 126 3.41 9.21 12.04
N GLU A 127 2.30 9.69 12.57
CA GLU A 127 2.22 10.14 13.97
C GLU A 127 2.12 8.97 14.97
N ALA A 128 1.43 7.89 14.58
CA ALA A 128 1.19 6.75 15.44
C ALA A 128 2.34 5.73 15.45
N PHE A 129 3.24 5.79 14.46
CA PHE A 129 4.34 4.83 14.37
C PHE A 129 5.38 5.06 15.46
N ASP A 130 5.59 4.05 16.30
CA ASP A 130 6.60 4.04 17.36
C ASP A 130 7.59 2.88 17.13
N PRO A 131 8.81 3.15 16.65
CA PRO A 131 9.79 2.10 16.36
C PRO A 131 10.31 1.36 17.61
N ALA A 132 10.07 1.89 18.81
CA ALA A 132 10.40 1.18 20.05
C ALA A 132 9.48 -0.03 20.28
N HIS A 133 8.23 0.05 19.85
CA HIS A 133 7.21 -0.96 20.12
C HIS A 133 6.80 -1.74 18.86
N MET A 134 6.93 -1.16 17.66
CA MET A 134 6.45 -1.77 16.42
C MET A 134 7.49 -1.74 15.31
N ASP A 135 7.49 -2.77 14.48
CA ASP A 135 8.29 -2.83 13.26
C ASP A 135 7.44 -2.54 12.03
N ILE A 136 6.14 -2.80 12.12
CA ILE A 136 5.15 -2.54 11.07
C ILE A 136 3.90 -1.93 11.69
N LEU A 137 3.41 -0.85 11.07
CA LEU A 137 2.08 -0.30 11.33
C LEU A 137 1.27 -0.33 10.03
N LEU A 138 0.24 -1.18 9.99
CA LEU A 138 -0.66 -1.33 8.84
C LEU A 138 -1.84 -0.36 8.92
N LEU A 139 -2.26 0.21 7.80
CA LEU A 139 -3.56 0.86 7.68
C LEU A 139 -4.64 -0.23 7.50
N MET A 140 -5.62 -0.24 8.40
CA MET A 140 -6.62 -1.30 8.51
C MET A 140 -8.01 -0.77 8.16
N ALA A 141 -8.59 -1.26 7.05
CA ALA A 141 -9.95 -0.92 6.67
C ALA A 141 -10.97 -1.84 7.35
N PRO A 142 -12.08 -1.30 7.89
CA PRO A 142 -13.18 -2.13 8.39
C PRO A 142 -13.85 -2.87 7.24
N THR A 143 -14.05 -4.17 7.37
CA THR A 143 -14.68 -4.99 6.30
C THR A 143 -16.12 -4.60 6.02
N THR A 144 -16.83 -4.02 7.01
CA THR A 144 -18.25 -3.66 6.92
C THR A 144 -18.53 -2.35 6.19
N SER A 145 -17.53 -1.45 6.06
CA SER A 145 -17.69 -0.15 5.39
C SER A 145 -16.80 -0.01 4.15
N SER A 146 -16.11 -1.08 3.76
CA SER A 146 -15.24 -1.09 2.58
C SER A 146 -16.03 -1.38 1.32
N ILE A 147 -15.80 -0.60 0.26
CA ILE A 147 -16.47 -0.77 -1.03
C ILE A 147 -15.70 -1.78 -1.88
N GLY A 148 -16.42 -2.68 -2.56
CA GLY A 148 -15.83 -3.69 -3.45
C GLY A 148 -15.08 -4.83 -2.72
N TYR A 149 -15.20 -4.94 -1.39
CA TYR A 149 -14.58 -6.01 -0.61
C TYR A 149 -15.61 -6.98 -0.02
N GLY A 150 -15.58 -8.23 -0.46
CA GLY A 150 -16.42 -9.33 0.05
C GLY A 150 -15.66 -10.42 0.81
N GLY A 151 -14.43 -10.11 1.28
CA GLY A 151 -13.56 -11.08 1.93
C GLY A 151 -13.84 -11.24 3.44
N ARG A 152 -13.10 -12.14 4.08
CA ARG A 152 -13.25 -12.49 5.50
C ARG A 152 -12.40 -11.64 6.45
N GLY A 153 -11.76 -10.57 5.95
CA GLY A 153 -10.75 -9.81 6.68
C GLY A 153 -9.41 -10.54 6.77
N ASP A 154 -8.40 -9.86 7.29
CA ASP A 154 -7.03 -10.37 7.46
C ASP A 154 -6.64 -10.47 8.93
N TYR A 155 -7.06 -9.49 9.74
CA TYR A 155 -6.66 -9.34 11.14
C TYR A 155 -7.81 -8.94 12.06
N ALA A 156 -7.76 -9.43 13.30
CA ALA A 156 -8.39 -8.79 14.45
C ALA A 156 -7.39 -7.78 15.04
N MET A 157 -7.89 -6.67 15.57
CA MET A 157 -7.07 -5.63 16.19
C MET A 157 -7.45 -5.50 17.66
N LEU A 158 -6.46 -5.55 18.54
CA LEU A 158 -6.62 -5.40 19.99
C LEU A 158 -6.78 -3.91 20.36
N PRO A 159 -7.21 -3.58 21.59
CA PRO A 159 -7.39 -2.19 22.02
C PRO A 159 -6.13 -1.34 21.97
N ASP A 160 -4.94 -1.93 22.10
CA ASP A 160 -3.63 -1.29 21.99
C ASP A 160 -3.13 -1.15 20.53
N GLY A 161 -3.89 -1.67 19.57
CA GLY A 161 -3.54 -1.67 18.15
C GLY A 161 -2.76 -2.90 17.69
N ALA A 162 -2.35 -3.81 18.58
CA ALA A 162 -1.67 -5.03 18.17
C ALA A 162 -2.59 -5.90 17.30
N LEU A 163 -2.04 -6.45 16.22
CA LEU A 163 -2.80 -7.26 15.28
C LEU A 163 -2.69 -8.76 15.61
N ARG A 164 -3.78 -9.48 15.35
CA ARG A 164 -3.83 -10.93 15.40
C ARG A 164 -4.31 -11.45 14.06
N LYS A 165 -3.46 -12.20 13.38
CA LYS A 165 -3.78 -12.76 12.07
C LYS A 165 -4.99 -13.69 12.16
N ARG A 166 -5.86 -13.58 11.17
CA ARG A 166 -7.04 -14.43 11.01
C ARG A 166 -6.63 -15.92 10.95
N ARG A 167 -7.29 -16.76 11.71
CA ARG A 167 -7.18 -18.22 11.57
C ARG A 167 -8.01 -18.70 10.38
N GLU A 168 -7.72 -19.90 9.91
CA GLU A 168 -8.53 -20.55 8.87
C GLU A 168 -10.02 -20.62 9.32
N HIS A 169 -10.94 -20.42 8.38
CA HIS A 169 -12.39 -20.37 8.61
C HIS A 169 -12.93 -19.25 9.52
N GLN A 170 -12.08 -18.39 10.04
CA GLN A 170 -12.50 -17.24 10.85
C GLN A 170 -12.90 -16.05 9.96
N VAL A 171 -13.82 -15.20 10.44
CA VAL A 171 -14.08 -13.86 9.90
C VAL A 171 -13.57 -12.86 10.94
N VAL A 172 -12.82 -11.86 10.48
CA VAL A 172 -12.26 -10.80 11.33
C VAL A 172 -12.63 -9.44 10.77
N PRO A 173 -12.72 -8.40 11.63
CA PRO A 173 -13.33 -7.13 11.24
C PRO A 173 -12.45 -6.23 10.35
N PHE A 174 -11.16 -6.54 10.16
CA PHE A 174 -10.25 -5.65 9.45
C PHE A 174 -9.52 -6.36 8.31
N VAL A 175 -9.33 -5.61 7.22
CA VAL A 175 -8.51 -5.98 6.06
C VAL A 175 -7.36 -4.98 5.91
N TYR A 176 -6.20 -5.45 5.47
CA TYR A 176 -5.07 -4.58 5.13
C TYR A 176 -5.42 -3.69 3.95
N ALA A 177 -5.42 -2.38 4.17
CA ALA A 177 -5.84 -1.40 3.18
C ALA A 177 -4.76 -1.07 2.12
N GLY A 178 -3.65 -1.78 2.11
CA GLY A 178 -2.58 -1.57 1.12
C GLY A 178 -1.65 -0.39 1.44
N ALA A 179 -1.64 0.13 2.66
CA ALA A 179 -0.71 1.16 3.11
C ALA A 179 -0.14 0.84 4.49
N ALA A 180 1.15 1.07 4.69
CA ALA A 180 1.87 0.78 5.93
C ALA A 180 3.05 1.70 6.15
N ILE A 181 3.58 1.71 7.38
CA ILE A 181 4.94 2.14 7.70
C ILE A 181 5.72 0.90 8.14
N MET A 182 6.96 0.78 7.66
CA MET A 182 7.83 -0.35 7.95
C MET A 182 9.23 0.10 8.36
N SER A 183 9.83 -0.64 9.30
CA SER A 183 11.24 -0.50 9.66
C SER A 183 12.14 -1.27 8.69
N PRO A 184 13.21 -0.66 8.13
CA PRO A 184 14.15 -1.34 7.24
C PRO A 184 14.84 -2.55 7.89
N SER A 185 15.03 -2.55 9.21
CA SER A 185 15.63 -3.65 9.98
C SER A 185 14.93 -5.00 9.81
N LEU A 186 13.64 -4.99 9.46
CA LEU A 186 12.85 -6.19 9.15
C LEU A 186 13.46 -7.06 8.04
N PHE A 187 14.25 -6.44 7.17
CA PHE A 187 14.78 -7.08 5.97
C PHE A 187 16.25 -7.49 6.10
N ALA A 188 16.84 -7.39 7.31
CA ALA A 188 18.26 -7.74 7.53
C ALA A 188 18.58 -9.20 7.13
N ASP A 189 17.66 -10.13 7.42
CA ASP A 189 17.77 -11.54 7.10
C ASP A 189 16.75 -11.98 6.02
N ALA A 190 16.33 -11.05 5.16
CA ALA A 190 15.37 -11.37 4.12
C ALA A 190 15.98 -12.29 3.05
N PRO A 191 15.23 -13.27 2.53
CA PRO A 191 15.71 -14.11 1.45
C PRO A 191 15.97 -13.25 0.19
N ALA A 192 16.94 -13.69 -0.62
CA ALA A 192 17.14 -13.11 -1.95
C ALA A 192 16.04 -13.57 -2.92
N GLY A 193 15.78 -12.76 -3.96
CA GLY A 193 14.86 -13.09 -5.04
C GLY A 193 13.38 -12.96 -4.69
N ASN A 194 12.55 -13.80 -5.30
CA ASN A 194 11.10 -13.68 -5.24
C ASN A 194 10.52 -14.18 -3.90
N PHE A 195 9.90 -13.28 -3.15
CA PHE A 195 9.07 -13.66 -2.00
C PHE A 195 7.96 -12.63 -1.72
N SER A 196 6.94 -13.07 -0.97
CA SER A 196 5.82 -12.21 -0.57
C SER A 196 6.10 -11.51 0.76
N LEU A 197 5.73 -10.24 0.88
CA LEU A 197 5.71 -9.47 2.14
C LEU A 197 4.85 -10.12 3.24
N THR A 198 3.91 -10.99 2.88
CA THR A 198 3.12 -11.74 3.87
C THR A 198 4.03 -12.47 4.87
N LYS A 199 5.16 -13.04 4.41
CA LYS A 199 6.14 -13.69 5.30
C LYS A 199 6.75 -12.71 6.32
N THR A 200 7.00 -11.47 5.88
CA THR A 200 7.53 -10.41 6.76
C THR A 200 6.47 -9.97 7.78
N PHE A 201 5.21 -9.84 7.35
CA PHE A 201 4.10 -9.54 8.25
C PHE A 201 3.87 -10.67 9.26
N ASP A 202 3.93 -11.93 8.84
CA ASP A 202 3.77 -13.09 9.72
C ASP A 202 4.85 -13.10 10.80
N ARG A 203 6.12 -12.89 10.43
CA ARG A 203 7.23 -12.79 11.37
C ARG A 203 7.05 -11.66 12.38
N ALA A 204 6.65 -10.46 11.93
CA ALA A 204 6.39 -9.34 12.82
C ALA A 204 5.19 -9.61 13.75
N ASN A 205 4.18 -10.35 13.26
CA ASN A 205 3.03 -10.77 14.07
C ASN A 205 3.40 -11.79 15.14
N GLU A 206 4.25 -12.77 14.81
CA GLU A 206 4.79 -13.74 15.77
C GLU A 206 5.65 -13.08 16.85
N GLN A 207 6.37 -12.02 16.50
CA GLN A 207 7.20 -11.23 17.42
C GLN A 207 6.39 -10.16 18.20
N GLU A 208 5.08 -10.11 18.03
CA GLU A 208 4.19 -9.10 18.63
C GLU A 208 4.56 -7.64 18.29
N ARG A 209 5.17 -7.43 17.11
CA ARG A 209 5.62 -6.13 16.60
C ARG A 209 4.85 -5.65 15.36
N LEU A 210 3.71 -6.32 15.03
CA LEU A 210 2.78 -5.93 13.98
C LEU A 210 1.58 -5.22 14.58
N PHE A 211 1.39 -3.96 14.23
CA PHE A 211 0.30 -3.12 14.71
C PHE A 211 -0.58 -2.63 13.56
N GLY A 212 -1.78 -2.18 13.89
CA GLY A 212 -2.73 -1.61 12.95
C GLY A 212 -3.27 -0.27 13.41
N LEU A 213 -3.51 0.61 12.46
CA LEU A 213 -4.26 1.84 12.64
C LEU A 213 -5.54 1.75 11.82
N ARG A 214 -6.69 1.92 12.45
CA ARG A 214 -7.98 1.94 11.73
C ARG A 214 -8.02 3.11 10.75
N LEU A 215 -8.34 2.80 9.48
CA LEU A 215 -8.60 3.78 8.44
C LEU A 215 -9.81 4.65 8.86
N ASP A 216 -9.63 5.96 8.74
CA ASP A 216 -10.68 6.97 8.87
C ASP A 216 -11.12 7.39 7.48
N GLY A 217 -12.41 7.19 7.18
CA GLY A 217 -12.97 7.41 5.85
C GLY A 217 -13.42 6.12 5.16
N VAL A 218 -13.35 6.06 3.84
CA VAL A 218 -13.88 4.96 3.02
C VAL A 218 -12.78 4.34 2.17
N TRP A 219 -12.49 3.07 2.40
CA TRP A 219 -11.58 2.30 1.56
C TRP A 219 -12.32 1.58 0.43
N MET A 220 -11.71 1.56 -0.75
CA MET A 220 -12.26 0.95 -1.95
C MET A 220 -11.28 -0.10 -2.49
N HIS A 221 -11.75 -1.35 -2.59
CA HIS A 221 -10.97 -2.44 -3.16
C HIS A 221 -11.16 -2.49 -4.69
N VAL A 222 -10.30 -1.78 -5.42
CA VAL A 222 -10.33 -1.72 -6.89
C VAL A 222 -9.64 -2.96 -7.47
N GLY A 223 -10.29 -4.13 -7.34
CA GLY A 223 -9.73 -5.43 -7.74
C GLY A 223 -10.29 -6.01 -9.03
N THR A 224 -11.40 -5.49 -9.53
CA THR A 224 -12.11 -5.95 -10.72
C THR A 224 -12.66 -4.76 -11.52
N PRO A 225 -13.02 -4.92 -12.80
CA PRO A 225 -13.66 -3.84 -13.57
C PRO A 225 -14.89 -3.24 -12.89
N ASP A 226 -15.78 -4.08 -12.33
CA ASP A 226 -16.99 -3.61 -11.64
C ASP A 226 -16.66 -2.77 -10.41
N ALA A 227 -15.56 -3.07 -9.71
CA ALA A 227 -15.11 -2.31 -8.57
C ALA A 227 -14.61 -0.89 -8.94
N VAL A 228 -14.21 -0.66 -10.20
CA VAL A 228 -13.89 0.69 -10.69
C VAL A 228 -15.15 1.55 -10.68
N TYR A 229 -16.28 1.05 -11.21
CA TYR A 229 -17.54 1.80 -11.21
C TYR A 229 -18.02 2.11 -9.80
N ALA A 230 -17.98 1.13 -8.90
CA ALA A 230 -18.36 1.34 -7.50
C ALA A 230 -17.47 2.40 -6.81
N ALA A 231 -16.18 2.43 -7.14
CA ALA A 231 -15.26 3.44 -6.62
C ALA A 231 -15.56 4.84 -7.19
N GLU A 232 -15.89 4.94 -8.48
CA GLU A 232 -16.29 6.21 -9.10
C GLU A 232 -17.56 6.79 -8.49
N GLU A 233 -18.60 5.97 -8.30
CA GLU A 233 -19.83 6.36 -7.62
C GLU A 233 -19.56 6.90 -6.20
N ALA A 234 -18.70 6.21 -5.44
CA ALA A 234 -18.34 6.65 -4.10
C ALA A 234 -17.60 7.99 -4.10
N PHE A 235 -16.70 8.23 -5.05
CA PHE A 235 -16.03 9.52 -5.20
C PHE A 235 -17.01 10.64 -5.55
N LEU A 236 -17.92 10.41 -6.50
CA LEU A 236 -18.95 11.39 -6.87
C LEU A 236 -19.85 11.74 -5.67
N ALA A 237 -20.26 10.74 -4.90
CA ALA A 237 -21.07 10.94 -3.72
C ALA A 237 -20.33 11.71 -2.59
N SER A 238 -18.99 11.65 -2.56
CA SER A 238 -18.20 12.35 -1.53
C SER A 238 -17.99 13.84 -1.78
N VAL A 239 -18.24 14.32 -3.01
CA VAL A 239 -18.08 15.73 -3.40
C VAL A 239 -19.42 16.42 -3.68
N ALA A 240 -20.54 15.70 -3.55
CA ALA A 240 -21.89 16.23 -3.64
C ALA A 240 -22.37 16.73 -2.28
#